data_b2a5737d62a04badd32dce3c7e843ff7
#
_entry.id   b2a5737d62a04badd32dce3c7e843ff7
#
_cell.length_a   1.000
_cell.length_b   1.000
_cell.length_c   1.000
_cell.angle_alpha   90.00
_cell.angle_beta   90.00
_cell.angle_gamma   90.00
#
_symmetry.space_group_name_H-M   'P 1'
#
loop_
_entity.id
_entity.type
_entity.pdbx_description
1 polymer ?
#
loop_
_entity_poly.entity_id
_entity_poly.type
_entity_poly.pdbx_seq_one_letter_code
_entity_poly.pdbx_strand_id
1 'polypeptide(L)'
;MRRSVFCVVAGAAAAVLVATSALAHHGAASIYDLSKETTIKATVTEYVWTNPHVEIGISPSGGTTTELLLELGSPPNIRNRGWTSRTVKPGDVVTVTFHPGLRGAKIGVVMRLITADGKELRA
;
A
#
# COMPACT_ATOMS: atom_id res chain seq x y z
N MET A 1 -38.96 -18.30 25.15
CA MET A 1 -37.81 -17.51 25.59
C MET A 1 -36.46 -17.91 24.92
N ARG A 2 -36.14 -19.17 24.75
CA ARG A 2 -34.86 -19.58 24.14
C ARG A 2 -34.66 -19.16 22.67
N ARG A 3 -35.71 -19.11 21.84
CA ARG A 3 -35.61 -18.73 20.41
C ARG A 3 -35.35 -17.24 20.19
N SER A 4 -35.88 -16.38 21.03
CA SER A 4 -35.70 -14.91 20.91
C SER A 4 -34.27 -14.45 21.26
N VAL A 5 -33.63 -15.14 22.22
CA VAL A 5 -32.24 -14.84 22.63
C VAL A 5 -31.26 -15.22 21.50
N PHE A 6 -31.49 -16.35 20.82
CA PHE A 6 -30.66 -16.78 19.70
C PHE A 6 -30.73 -15.80 18.51
N CYS A 7 -31.88 -15.27 18.17
CA CYS A 7 -32.02 -14.31 17.10
C CYS A 7 -31.33 -12.96 17.42
N VAL A 8 -31.36 -12.52 18.68
CA VAL A 8 -30.70 -11.26 19.09
C VAL A 8 -29.18 -11.41 19.06
N VAL A 9 -28.64 -12.55 19.51
CA VAL A 9 -27.19 -12.80 19.49
C VAL A 9 -26.67 -12.96 18.06
N ALA A 10 -27.41 -13.63 17.18
CA ALA A 10 -27.04 -13.76 15.76
C ALA A 10 -27.07 -12.41 15.03
N GLY A 11 -28.05 -11.55 15.32
CA GLY A 11 -28.16 -10.21 14.77
C GLY A 11 -27.01 -9.29 15.22
N ALA A 12 -26.62 -9.37 16.49
CA ALA A 12 -25.52 -8.59 17.04
C ALA A 12 -24.15 -9.03 16.45
N ALA A 13 -23.94 -10.34 16.27
CA ALA A 13 -22.72 -10.86 15.65
C ALA A 13 -22.59 -10.46 14.17
N ALA A 14 -23.69 -10.46 13.42
CA ALA A 14 -23.69 -10.01 12.02
C ALA A 14 -23.41 -8.49 11.91
N ALA A 15 -23.95 -7.67 12.81
CA ALA A 15 -23.70 -6.24 12.84
C ALA A 15 -22.23 -5.89 13.14
N VAL A 16 -21.57 -6.64 14.03
CA VAL A 16 -20.15 -6.47 14.35
C VAL A 16 -19.26 -6.83 13.16
N LEU A 17 -19.58 -7.89 12.41
CA LEU A 17 -18.81 -8.30 11.22
C LEU A 17 -18.90 -7.26 10.08
N VAL A 18 -20.06 -6.64 9.89
CA VAL A 18 -20.24 -5.57 8.89
C VAL A 18 -19.51 -4.28 9.30
N ALA A 19 -19.50 -3.95 10.59
CA ALA A 19 -18.80 -2.77 11.10
C ALA A 19 -17.28 -2.88 10.96
N THR A 20 -16.69 -4.08 11.16
CA THR A 20 -15.23 -4.27 10.99
C THR A 20 -14.78 -4.16 9.54
N SER A 21 -15.57 -4.62 8.57
CA SER A 21 -15.26 -4.44 7.15
C SER A 21 -15.38 -2.98 6.68
N ALA A 22 -16.34 -2.22 7.21
CA ALA A 22 -16.49 -0.80 6.91
C ALA A 22 -15.31 0.03 7.44
N LEU A 23 -14.79 -0.27 8.62
CA LEU A 23 -13.61 0.40 9.20
C LEU A 23 -12.34 0.12 8.39
N ALA A 24 -12.16 -1.09 7.84
CA ALA A 24 -11.01 -1.42 7.01
C ALA A 24 -10.99 -0.65 5.67
N HIS A 25 -12.15 -0.38 5.07
CA HIS A 25 -12.25 0.42 3.84
C HIS A 25 -11.99 1.92 4.05
N HIS A 26 -12.21 2.45 5.23
CA HIS A 26 -11.91 3.85 5.56
C HIS A 26 -10.43 4.10 5.90
N GLY A 27 -9.65 3.06 6.22
CA GLY A 27 -8.27 3.18 6.68
C GLY A 27 -7.34 3.86 5.66
N ALA A 28 -7.33 3.44 4.41
CA ALA A 28 -6.44 3.98 3.38
C ALA A 28 -6.78 5.45 3.05
N ALA A 29 -8.04 5.81 2.92
CA ALA A 29 -8.48 7.18 2.62
C ALA A 29 -8.23 8.17 3.76
N SER A 30 -7.97 7.70 4.99
CA SER A 30 -7.58 8.55 6.12
C SER A 30 -6.08 8.85 6.18
N ILE A 31 -5.28 8.12 5.40
CA ILE A 31 -3.82 8.21 5.40
C ILE A 31 -3.30 8.76 4.06
N TYR A 32 -3.90 8.35 2.94
CA TYR A 32 -3.48 8.69 1.59
C TYR A 32 -4.53 9.53 0.86
N ASP A 33 -4.07 10.44 0.00
CA ASP A 33 -4.92 11.17 -0.94
C ASP A 33 -5.20 10.31 -2.18
N LEU A 34 -6.25 9.50 -2.10
CA LEU A 34 -6.65 8.58 -3.17
C LEU A 34 -7.18 9.29 -4.43
N SER A 35 -7.44 10.60 -4.37
CA SER A 35 -7.84 11.40 -5.53
C SER A 35 -6.65 11.90 -6.35
N LYS A 36 -5.44 11.79 -5.79
CA LYS A 36 -4.20 12.29 -6.40
C LYS A 36 -3.25 11.15 -6.74
N GLU A 37 -2.72 11.18 -7.95
CA GLU A 37 -1.63 10.31 -8.38
C GLU A 37 -0.36 11.14 -8.62
N THR A 38 0.76 10.63 -8.16
CA THR A 38 2.08 11.23 -8.36
C THR A 38 2.98 10.21 -9.03
N THR A 39 3.63 10.59 -10.13
CA THR A 39 4.62 9.75 -10.82
C THR A 39 5.98 10.43 -10.74
N ILE A 40 6.97 9.73 -10.23
CA ILE A 40 8.34 10.25 -10.10
C ILE A 40 9.37 9.19 -10.50
N LYS A 41 10.53 9.66 -10.95
CA LYS A 41 11.75 8.86 -11.06
C LYS A 41 12.51 8.95 -9.75
N ALA A 42 12.95 7.82 -9.22
CA ALA A 42 13.60 7.75 -7.92
C ALA A 42 14.63 6.62 -7.85
N THR A 43 15.53 6.72 -6.88
CA THR A 43 16.45 5.62 -6.52
C THR A 43 15.89 4.90 -5.30
N VAL A 44 15.84 3.57 -5.36
CA VAL A 44 15.45 2.72 -4.22
C VAL A 44 16.51 2.83 -3.14
N THR A 45 16.11 3.14 -1.92
CA THR A 45 17.00 3.18 -0.74
C THR A 45 16.84 1.95 0.14
N GLU A 46 15.62 1.38 0.15
CA GLU A 46 15.29 0.19 0.94
C GLU A 46 14.18 -0.61 0.27
N TYR A 47 14.17 -1.92 0.45
CA TYR A 47 13.07 -2.81 0.05
C TYR A 47 12.82 -3.87 1.11
N VAL A 48 11.68 -3.80 1.77
CA VAL A 48 11.30 -4.67 2.89
C VAL A 48 10.16 -5.58 2.44
N TRP A 49 10.45 -6.87 2.28
CA TRP A 49 9.48 -7.89 1.87
C TRP A 49 8.93 -8.62 3.09
N THR A 50 7.88 -8.08 3.71
CA THR A 50 7.30 -8.61 4.94
C THR A 50 5.78 -8.42 5.01
N ASN A 51 5.13 -9.14 5.92
CA ASN A 51 3.73 -8.90 6.31
C ASN A 51 3.68 -7.81 7.40
N PRO A 52 2.61 -7.02 7.47
CA PRO A 52 1.40 -7.07 6.64
C PRO A 52 1.56 -6.40 5.27
N HIS A 53 2.53 -5.54 5.08
CA HIS A 53 2.77 -4.81 3.85
C HIS A 53 4.24 -4.84 3.43
N VAL A 54 4.46 -4.92 2.12
CA VAL A 54 5.78 -4.69 1.53
C VAL A 54 6.03 -3.19 1.46
N GLU A 55 7.25 -2.76 1.73
CA GLU A 55 7.63 -1.34 1.74
C GLU A 55 8.83 -1.07 0.84
N ILE A 56 8.83 0.08 0.18
CA ILE A 56 9.93 0.58 -0.63
C ILE A 56 10.29 1.99 -0.14
N GLY A 57 11.52 2.15 0.35
CA GLY A 57 12.12 3.46 0.58
C GLY A 57 12.66 3.99 -0.75
N ILE A 58 12.39 5.24 -1.07
CA ILE A 58 12.88 5.90 -2.29
C ILE A 58 13.42 7.30 -2.03
N SER A 59 14.43 7.67 -2.81
CA SER A 59 14.94 9.03 -2.90
C SER A 59 14.59 9.59 -4.28
N PRO A 60 13.72 10.63 -4.36
CA PRO A 60 13.35 11.25 -5.63
C PRO A 60 14.55 11.80 -6.39
N SER A 61 14.60 11.61 -7.72
CA SER A 61 15.58 12.21 -8.58
C SER A 61 15.28 13.71 -8.78
N GLY A 62 16.31 14.56 -8.82
CA GLY A 62 16.15 16.00 -9.12
C GLY A 62 16.38 16.93 -7.94
N GLY A 63 17.11 16.52 -6.90
CA GLY A 63 17.68 17.42 -5.90
C GLY A 63 16.85 17.65 -4.64
N THR A 64 15.76 16.94 -4.45
CA THR A 64 15.08 16.88 -3.15
C THR A 64 15.68 15.76 -2.30
N THR A 65 16.19 16.09 -1.12
CA THR A 65 16.77 15.12 -0.19
C THR A 65 15.73 14.39 0.65
N THR A 66 14.46 14.58 0.36
CA THR A 66 13.38 14.00 1.16
C THR A 66 13.09 12.57 0.68
N GLU A 67 13.46 11.61 1.49
CA GLU A 67 13.07 10.22 1.29
C GLU A 67 11.56 10.04 1.50
N LEU A 68 10.98 9.11 0.73
CA LEU A 68 9.60 8.69 0.85
C LEU A 68 9.56 7.20 1.17
N LEU A 69 8.65 6.81 2.05
CA LEU A 69 8.32 5.41 2.30
C LEU A 69 7.03 5.07 1.56
N LEU A 70 7.11 4.14 0.62
CA LEU A 70 5.97 3.70 -0.18
C LEU A 70 5.53 2.30 0.26
N GLU A 71 4.24 2.16 0.51
CA GLU A 71 3.61 0.93 0.92
C GLU A 71 2.99 0.20 -0.28
N LEU A 72 3.06 -1.12 -0.27
CA LEU A 72 2.38 -2.02 -1.20
C LEU A 72 1.44 -2.96 -0.43
N GLY A 73 0.78 -3.86 -1.15
CA GLY A 73 0.02 -4.95 -0.55
C GLY A 73 0.90 -5.95 0.20
N SER A 74 0.27 -6.90 0.86
CA SER A 74 0.99 -8.01 1.51
C SER A 74 1.68 -8.91 0.48
N PRO A 75 2.78 -9.60 0.84
CA PRO A 75 3.45 -10.53 -0.05
C PRO A 75 2.52 -11.52 -0.77
N PRO A 76 1.56 -12.19 -0.12
CA PRO A 76 0.62 -13.07 -0.81
C PRO A 76 -0.21 -12.37 -1.89
N ASN A 77 -0.62 -11.12 -1.65
CA ASN A 77 -1.48 -10.38 -2.56
C ASN A 77 -0.75 -9.90 -3.83
N ILE A 78 0.50 -9.48 -3.71
CA ILE A 78 1.24 -8.90 -4.84
C ILE A 78 2.08 -9.93 -5.61
N ARG A 79 2.34 -11.13 -5.07
CA ARG A 79 3.03 -12.20 -5.80
C ARG A 79 2.33 -12.56 -7.11
N ASN A 80 1.01 -12.63 -7.10
CA ASN A 80 0.21 -12.94 -8.30
C ASN A 80 0.33 -11.87 -9.39
N ARG A 81 0.88 -10.70 -9.05
CA ARG A 81 1.12 -9.57 -9.97
C ARG A 81 2.58 -9.46 -10.39
N GLY A 82 3.38 -10.49 -10.10
CA GLY A 82 4.78 -10.60 -10.51
C GLY A 82 5.80 -10.00 -9.54
N TRP A 83 5.39 -9.58 -8.35
CA TRP A 83 6.31 -9.10 -7.33
C TRP A 83 6.98 -10.24 -6.58
N THR A 84 8.24 -10.06 -6.23
CA THR A 84 9.05 -10.99 -5.42
C THR A 84 9.92 -10.21 -4.44
N SER A 85 10.54 -10.90 -3.49
CA SER A 85 11.52 -10.30 -2.57
C SER A 85 12.79 -9.77 -3.27
N ARG A 86 12.92 -9.99 -4.58
CA ARG A 86 14.06 -9.55 -5.42
C ARG A 86 13.64 -8.63 -6.56
N THR A 87 12.43 -8.10 -6.53
CA THR A 87 11.91 -7.22 -7.59
C THR A 87 12.75 -5.97 -7.76
N VAL A 88 13.15 -5.35 -6.66
CA VAL A 88 14.06 -4.21 -6.62
C VAL A 88 15.05 -4.38 -5.46
N LYS A 89 16.11 -3.61 -5.48
CA LYS A 89 17.13 -3.55 -4.42
C LYS A 89 17.63 -2.12 -4.26
N PRO A 90 18.25 -1.76 -3.13
CA PRO A 90 18.89 -0.46 -2.96
C PRO A 90 19.83 -0.14 -4.12
N GLY A 91 19.76 1.11 -4.62
CA GLY A 91 20.49 1.60 -5.77
C GLY A 91 19.77 1.48 -7.11
N ASP A 92 18.71 0.68 -7.21
CA ASP A 92 17.92 0.59 -8.44
C ASP A 92 17.21 1.92 -8.73
N VAL A 93 17.21 2.33 -10.00
CA VAL A 93 16.46 3.49 -10.47
C VAL A 93 15.12 3.01 -11.02
N VAL A 94 14.04 3.57 -10.50
CA VAL A 94 12.67 3.19 -10.85
C VAL A 94 11.83 4.42 -11.22
N THR A 95 10.75 4.19 -11.97
CA THR A 95 9.66 5.16 -12.12
C THR A 95 8.47 4.62 -11.35
N VAL A 96 8.00 5.35 -10.35
CA VAL A 96 6.91 4.89 -9.49
C VAL A 96 5.74 5.86 -9.52
N THR A 97 4.52 5.31 -9.63
CA THR A 97 3.24 6.02 -9.51
C THR A 97 2.57 5.59 -8.21
N PHE A 98 2.17 6.54 -7.40
CA PHE A 98 1.60 6.30 -6.09
C PHE A 98 0.58 7.37 -5.69
N HIS A 99 -0.32 7.04 -4.76
CA HIS A 99 -1.12 8.01 -4.04
C HIS A 99 -0.30 8.57 -2.87
N PRO A 100 -0.10 9.90 -2.77
CA PRO A 100 0.71 10.49 -1.71
C PRO A 100 -0.01 10.48 -0.37
N GLY A 101 0.77 10.55 0.71
CA GLY A 101 0.23 10.76 2.06
C GLY A 101 -0.48 12.10 2.18
N LEU A 102 -1.53 12.13 3.02
CA LEU A 102 -2.25 13.36 3.34
C LEU A 102 -1.36 14.34 4.09
N ARG A 103 -1.66 15.62 3.95
CA ARG A 103 -1.01 16.73 4.70
C ARG A 103 0.51 16.78 4.54
N GLY A 104 1.04 16.34 3.41
CA GLY A 104 2.47 16.35 3.13
C GLY A 104 3.27 15.26 3.86
N ALA A 105 2.63 14.24 4.39
CA ALA A 105 3.30 13.10 4.98
C ALA A 105 4.24 12.43 3.96
N LYS A 106 5.42 12.01 4.41
CA LYS A 106 6.48 11.42 3.56
C LYS A 106 6.24 9.93 3.29
N ILE A 107 5.03 9.59 2.95
CA ILE A 107 4.54 8.25 2.67
C ILE A 107 3.70 8.23 1.40
N GLY A 108 3.47 7.06 0.84
CA GLY A 108 2.55 6.85 -0.28
C GLY A 108 2.17 5.39 -0.40
N VAL A 109 1.11 5.11 -1.17
CA VAL A 109 0.73 3.76 -1.53
C VAL A 109 0.93 3.55 -3.02
N VAL A 110 1.72 2.53 -3.38
CA VAL A 110 2.11 2.25 -4.77
C VAL A 110 0.92 1.78 -5.59
N MET A 111 0.79 2.35 -6.77
CA MET A 111 -0.13 1.91 -7.83
C MET A 111 0.61 1.09 -8.89
N ARG A 112 1.79 1.58 -9.29
CA ARG A 112 2.57 1.03 -10.38
C ARG A 112 4.05 1.37 -10.20
N LEU A 113 4.92 0.45 -10.60
CA LEU A 113 6.35 0.67 -10.64
C LEU A 113 6.92 0.15 -11.98
N ILE A 114 7.80 0.92 -12.59
CA ILE A 114 8.57 0.53 -13.78
C ILE A 114 10.04 0.42 -13.37
N THR A 115 10.61 -0.74 -13.53
CA THR A 115 12.02 -1.02 -13.24
C THR A 115 12.94 -0.39 -14.29
N ALA A 116 14.24 -0.32 -14.02
CA ALA A 116 15.23 0.27 -14.93
C ALA A 116 15.28 -0.42 -16.31
N ASP A 117 14.98 -1.71 -16.38
CA ASP A 117 14.90 -2.50 -17.62
C ASP A 117 13.53 -2.40 -18.32
N GLY A 118 12.61 -1.58 -17.80
CA GLY A 118 11.32 -1.30 -18.42
C GLY A 118 10.18 -2.26 -18.03
N LYS A 119 10.39 -3.18 -17.09
CA LYS A 119 9.33 -4.06 -16.61
C LYS A 119 8.33 -3.26 -15.77
N GLU A 120 7.05 -3.30 -16.16
CA GLU A 120 5.96 -2.69 -15.40
C GLU A 120 5.33 -3.69 -14.43
N LEU A 121 5.14 -3.25 -13.19
CA LEU A 121 4.49 -3.99 -12.11
C LEU A 121 3.39 -3.14 -11.49
N ARG A 122 2.22 -3.73 -11.25
CA ARG A 122 1.10 -3.09 -10.54
C ARG A 122 1.02 -3.63 -9.10
N ALA A 123 0.71 -2.74 -8.15
CA ALA A 123 0.55 -3.11 -6.75
C ALA A 123 -0.89 -3.48 -6.40
#